data_4a61ec77b260069ed972f78dea40ff86
#
_entry.id   4a61ec77b260069ed972f78dea40ff86
#
_cell.length_a   1.000
_cell.length_b   1.000
_cell.length_c   1.000
_cell.angle_alpha   90.00
_cell.angle_beta   90.00
_cell.angle_gamma   90.00
#
_symmetry.space_group_name_H-M   'P 1'
#
loop_
_entity.id
_entity.type
_entity.pdbx_description
1 polymer ?
#
loop_
_entity_poly.entity_id
_entity_poly.type
_entity_poly.pdbx_seq_one_letter_code
_entity_poly.pdbx_strand_id
1 'polypeptide(L)'
;MGTILNVRNLTVGYHGEGGVSTIISDLSLSVDQGIIFGIAGESGSGKSTLTQSMYNSLKYPGEILTGEVIYNDKDLLKMPKNELRKIRGVEISFIPQAAMNALNPVKRIGDQFEDIFIAHGVDTSEGSSKVEEVLTLVRLNKNVLINYPHELSGGMKQRVVIAMALVMSPKLVILDEPTTGLDVLVEHDILVDLKNIQRKKQLTMVLITHDLSILYEISDQVAMMYAGEITEHGDRELMLNEPCHPYNYLLLKSIPRIGVKKYDGIKLKGMPTNFDPSYPGCQFSTRCPYMTGECETSHPDLVKLEGKNHYYRCLRYPEWKE
;
A
#
# COMPACT_ATOMS: atom_id res chain seq x y z
N MET A 1 -18.40 -7.38 7.68
CA MET A 1 -16.97 -7.60 7.96
C MET A 1 -16.53 -6.47 8.87
N GLY A 2 -15.62 -6.70 9.84
CA GLY A 2 -15.14 -5.65 10.74
C GLY A 2 -13.92 -4.95 10.16
N THR A 3 -13.66 -3.72 10.59
CA THR A 3 -12.44 -2.98 10.25
C THR A 3 -11.27 -3.54 11.05
N ILE A 4 -10.15 -3.87 10.40
CA ILE A 4 -8.93 -4.38 11.04
C ILE A 4 -7.92 -3.27 11.34
N LEU A 5 -7.83 -2.28 10.43
CA LEU A 5 -6.94 -1.13 10.55
C LEU A 5 -7.70 0.15 10.26
N ASN A 6 -7.56 1.14 11.14
CA ASN A 6 -8.19 2.45 10.97
C ASN A 6 -7.16 3.55 11.21
N VAL A 7 -6.90 4.33 10.17
CA VAL A 7 -6.06 5.53 10.22
C VAL A 7 -6.99 6.73 10.40
N ARG A 8 -6.73 7.60 11.37
CA ARG A 8 -7.57 8.76 11.69
C ARG A 8 -6.73 10.03 11.76
N ASN A 9 -7.11 11.02 10.98
CA ASN A 9 -6.54 12.38 10.97
C ASN A 9 -5.00 12.38 10.97
N LEU A 10 -4.39 11.46 10.21
CA LEU A 10 -2.96 11.26 10.18
C LEU A 10 -2.28 12.40 9.42
N THR A 11 -1.36 13.08 10.10
CA THR A 11 -0.47 14.08 9.50
C THR A 11 0.97 13.66 9.71
N VAL A 12 1.75 13.64 8.64
CA VAL A 12 3.15 13.20 8.65
C VAL A 12 4.01 14.23 7.94
N GLY A 13 5.13 14.56 8.53
CA GLY A 13 6.11 15.48 7.97
C GLY A 13 7.53 14.93 7.95
N TYR A 14 8.41 15.62 7.25
CA TYR A 14 9.84 15.34 7.21
C TYR A 14 10.63 16.57 7.61
N HIS A 15 11.58 16.39 8.52
CA HIS A 15 12.51 17.43 8.93
C HIS A 15 13.51 17.76 7.82
N GLY A 16 13.66 19.03 7.50
CA GLY A 16 14.62 19.57 6.54
C GLY A 16 15.25 20.87 7.02
N GLU A 17 16.12 21.47 6.24
CA GLU A 17 16.80 22.73 6.58
C GLU A 17 15.84 23.92 6.84
N GLY A 18 14.66 23.90 6.18
CA GLY A 18 13.61 24.93 6.32
C GLY A 18 12.52 24.61 7.37
N GLY A 19 12.68 23.56 8.18
CA GLY A 19 11.66 23.11 9.14
C GLY A 19 11.02 21.80 8.72
N VAL A 20 9.77 21.55 9.16
CA VAL A 20 9.03 20.32 8.85
C VAL A 20 8.18 20.53 7.60
N SER A 21 8.44 19.75 6.57
CA SER A 21 7.62 19.70 5.35
C SER A 21 6.55 18.62 5.48
N THR A 22 5.28 18.98 5.42
CA THR A 22 4.15 18.07 5.48
C THR A 22 4.04 17.25 4.19
N ILE A 23 3.97 15.93 4.31
CA ILE A 23 3.84 14.99 3.19
C ILE A 23 2.45 14.33 3.18
N ILE A 24 1.86 14.09 4.33
CA ILE A 24 0.49 13.60 4.50
C ILE A 24 -0.23 14.58 5.40
N SER A 25 -1.44 14.98 5.02
CA SER A 25 -2.25 15.92 5.77
C SER A 25 -3.64 15.38 6.05
N ASP A 26 -4.00 15.31 7.32
CA ASP A 26 -5.35 14.96 7.83
C ASP A 26 -5.98 13.74 7.12
N LEU A 27 -5.17 12.70 6.87
CA LEU A 27 -5.59 11.53 6.13
C LEU A 27 -6.34 10.57 7.05
N SER A 28 -7.55 10.20 6.64
CA SER A 28 -8.36 9.17 7.30
C SER A 28 -8.70 8.05 6.32
N LEU A 29 -8.54 6.80 6.76
CA LEU A 29 -8.74 5.61 5.93
C LEU A 29 -9.02 4.39 6.81
N SER A 30 -9.97 3.55 6.39
CA SER A 30 -10.29 2.29 7.05
C SER A 30 -10.05 1.12 6.13
N VAL A 31 -9.47 0.03 6.66
CA VAL A 31 -9.24 -1.22 5.94
C VAL A 31 -10.07 -2.32 6.59
N ASP A 32 -10.94 -2.94 5.82
CA ASP A 32 -11.78 -4.04 6.28
C ASP A 32 -11.00 -5.36 6.34
N GLN A 33 -11.45 -6.25 7.23
CA GLN A 33 -10.81 -7.56 7.39
C GLN A 33 -11.07 -8.48 6.18
N GLY A 34 -10.05 -9.24 5.76
CA GLY A 34 -10.15 -10.29 4.76
C GLY A 34 -10.22 -9.79 3.32
N ILE A 35 -9.76 -8.56 3.04
CA ILE A 35 -9.69 -7.97 1.70
C ILE A 35 -8.26 -7.63 1.29
N ILE A 36 -8.07 -7.41 0.00
CA ILE A 36 -6.91 -6.69 -0.55
C ILE A 36 -7.32 -5.24 -0.75
N PHE A 37 -6.72 -4.34 0.03
CA PHE A 37 -6.87 -2.91 -0.08
C PHE A 37 -5.70 -2.33 -0.88
N GLY A 38 -5.97 -1.87 -2.09
CA GLY A 38 -4.98 -1.28 -2.99
C GLY A 38 -4.80 0.21 -2.76
N ILE A 39 -3.56 0.70 -2.77
CA ILE A 39 -3.26 2.13 -2.74
C ILE A 39 -2.45 2.49 -3.98
N ALA A 40 -2.98 3.42 -4.77
CA ALA A 40 -2.33 3.93 -5.98
C ALA A 40 -2.13 5.44 -5.94
N GLY A 41 -1.31 5.92 -6.84
CA GLY A 41 -1.01 7.34 -7.03
C GLY A 41 0.39 7.54 -7.62
N GLU A 42 0.67 8.74 -8.09
CA GLU A 42 1.97 9.07 -8.68
C GLU A 42 3.10 8.98 -7.65
N SER A 43 4.35 8.89 -8.12
CA SER A 43 5.54 8.95 -7.25
C SER A 43 5.54 10.26 -6.47
N GLY A 44 5.93 10.20 -5.18
CA GLY A 44 5.92 11.36 -4.31
C GLY A 44 4.56 11.69 -3.67
N SER A 45 3.48 10.95 -3.97
CA SER A 45 2.16 11.22 -3.36
C SER A 45 2.03 10.84 -1.88
N GLY A 46 3.06 10.22 -1.26
CA GLY A 46 3.07 9.87 0.16
C GLY A 46 2.72 8.42 0.49
N LYS A 47 2.54 7.53 -0.50
CA LYS A 47 2.12 6.12 -0.30
C LYS A 47 3.02 5.34 0.66
N SER A 48 4.33 5.35 0.42
CA SER A 48 5.31 4.65 1.29
C SER A 48 5.37 5.28 2.68
N THR A 49 5.19 6.59 2.79
CA THR A 49 5.09 7.28 4.08
C THR A 49 3.84 6.82 4.84
N LEU A 50 2.71 6.65 4.14
CA LEU A 50 1.47 6.14 4.72
C LEU A 50 1.63 4.71 5.24
N THR A 51 2.19 3.79 4.44
CA THR A 51 2.39 2.39 4.87
C THR A 51 3.39 2.25 6.01
N GLN A 52 4.48 3.03 5.99
CA GLN A 52 5.42 3.08 7.12
C GLN A 52 4.76 3.63 8.39
N SER A 53 3.85 4.59 8.26
CA SER A 53 3.06 5.10 9.39
C SER A 53 2.05 4.09 9.89
N MET A 54 1.36 3.36 9.01
CA MET A 54 0.46 2.25 9.37
C MET A 54 1.16 1.15 10.15
N TYR A 55 2.44 0.88 9.83
CA TYR A 55 3.28 -0.10 10.55
C TYR A 55 4.01 0.52 11.74
N ASN A 56 3.89 1.85 11.95
CA ASN A 56 4.64 2.64 12.94
C ASN A 56 6.17 2.44 12.80
N SER A 57 6.68 2.36 11.56
CA SER A 57 8.11 2.15 11.26
C SER A 57 8.82 3.38 10.70
N LEU A 58 8.13 4.50 10.63
CA LEU A 58 8.69 5.75 10.13
C LEU A 58 9.92 6.14 10.97
N LYS A 59 11.00 6.54 10.30
CA LYS A 59 12.28 6.91 10.94
C LYS A 59 12.63 8.35 10.57
N TYR A 60 13.37 8.99 11.46
CA TYR A 60 13.96 10.29 11.16
C TYR A 60 14.63 10.29 9.76
N PRO A 61 14.44 11.33 8.95
CA PRO A 61 13.81 12.62 9.23
C PRO A 61 12.27 12.64 9.19
N GLY A 62 11.59 11.51 8.96
CA GLY A 62 10.11 11.42 9.00
C GLY A 62 9.57 11.42 10.44
N GLU A 63 8.49 12.14 10.67
CA GLU A 63 7.80 12.26 11.95
C GLU A 63 6.28 12.24 11.75
N ILE A 64 5.57 11.50 12.61
CA ILE A 64 4.11 11.56 12.70
C ILE A 64 3.78 12.73 13.62
N LEU A 65 3.14 13.76 13.04
CA LEU A 65 2.83 15.01 13.75
C LEU A 65 1.52 14.89 14.54
N THR A 66 0.49 14.31 13.92
CA THR A 66 -0.82 14.08 14.54
C THR A 66 -1.48 12.83 14.00
N GLY A 67 -2.54 12.39 14.66
CA GLY A 67 -3.40 11.29 14.22
C GLY A 67 -3.23 10.02 15.02
N GLU A 68 -3.94 8.99 14.58
CA GLU A 68 -3.98 7.67 15.20
C GLU A 68 -3.93 6.58 14.16
N VAL A 69 -3.29 5.45 14.50
CA VAL A 69 -3.31 4.22 13.70
C VAL A 69 -3.81 3.09 14.59
N ILE A 70 -5.09 2.75 14.43
CA ILE A 70 -5.79 1.79 15.29
C ILE A 70 -5.83 0.43 14.60
N TYR A 71 -5.22 -0.57 15.22
CA TYR A 71 -5.24 -1.97 14.83
C TYR A 71 -5.92 -2.80 15.93
N ASN A 72 -7.02 -3.51 15.62
CA ASN A 72 -7.78 -4.27 16.59
C ASN A 72 -8.01 -3.48 17.90
N ASP A 73 -8.56 -2.27 17.80
CA ASP A 73 -8.89 -1.35 18.91
C ASP A 73 -7.66 -0.83 19.70
N LYS A 74 -6.44 -1.03 19.21
CA LYS A 74 -5.21 -0.55 19.84
C LYS A 74 -4.51 0.48 18.96
N ASP A 75 -4.18 1.65 19.51
CA ASP A 75 -3.41 2.67 18.79
C ASP A 75 -1.93 2.28 18.74
N LEU A 76 -1.46 1.90 17.56
CA LEU A 76 -0.07 1.48 17.34
C LEU A 76 0.93 2.62 17.60
N LEU A 77 0.51 3.89 17.45
CA LEU A 77 1.41 5.04 17.63
C LEU A 77 1.70 5.31 19.10
N LYS A 78 0.73 5.02 19.98
CA LYS A 78 0.84 5.18 21.43
C LYS A 78 1.38 3.93 22.17
N MET A 79 1.53 2.83 21.43
CA MET A 79 1.92 1.56 22.01
C MET A 79 3.39 1.55 22.45
N PRO A 80 3.72 1.03 23.65
CA PRO A 80 5.10 0.83 24.08
C PRO A 80 5.88 -0.07 23.12
N LYS A 81 7.17 0.21 22.93
CA LYS A 81 8.03 -0.52 21.95
C LYS A 81 8.06 -2.04 22.17
N ASN A 82 8.03 -2.49 23.41
CA ASN A 82 8.02 -3.91 23.78
C ASN A 82 6.70 -4.61 23.36
N GLU A 83 5.56 -3.93 23.44
CA GLU A 83 4.27 -4.46 22.98
C GLU A 83 4.15 -4.42 21.46
N LEU A 84 4.57 -3.31 20.84
CA LEU A 84 4.61 -3.18 19.39
C LEU A 84 5.48 -4.27 18.74
N ARG A 85 6.61 -4.65 19.38
CA ARG A 85 7.47 -5.73 18.92
C ARG A 85 6.78 -7.10 18.91
N LYS A 86 5.85 -7.35 19.82
CA LYS A 86 5.05 -8.61 19.86
C LYS A 86 4.03 -8.68 18.73
N ILE A 87 3.55 -7.56 18.24
CA ILE A 87 2.58 -7.47 17.13
C ILE A 87 3.28 -7.55 15.77
N ARG A 88 4.41 -6.86 15.63
CA ARG A 88 5.19 -6.83 14.39
C ARG A 88 5.77 -8.19 14.04
N GLY A 89 5.59 -8.61 12.79
CA GLY A 89 6.01 -9.92 12.30
C GLY A 89 5.07 -11.06 12.69
N VAL A 90 4.27 -10.92 13.75
CA VAL A 90 3.34 -11.95 14.24
C VAL A 90 1.90 -11.67 13.82
N GLU A 91 1.37 -10.50 14.15
CA GLU A 91 0.00 -10.10 13.78
C GLU A 91 -0.03 -9.21 12.54
N ILE A 92 0.96 -8.33 12.42
CA ILE A 92 1.14 -7.43 11.27
C ILE A 92 2.53 -7.67 10.70
N SER A 93 2.61 -7.98 9.40
CA SER A 93 3.87 -8.05 8.66
C SER A 93 3.99 -6.89 7.67
N PHE A 94 5.22 -6.46 7.41
CA PHE A 94 5.52 -5.38 6.48
C PHE A 94 6.61 -5.80 5.51
N ILE A 95 6.33 -5.69 4.22
CA ILE A 95 7.29 -5.88 3.13
C ILE A 95 7.58 -4.49 2.55
N PRO A 96 8.74 -3.89 2.86
CA PRO A 96 9.12 -2.58 2.34
C PRO A 96 9.52 -2.64 0.88
N GLN A 97 9.59 -1.50 0.23
CA GLN A 97 10.15 -1.36 -1.12
C GLN A 97 11.59 -1.90 -1.17
N ALA A 98 11.93 -2.60 -2.27
CA ALA A 98 13.21 -3.28 -2.44
C ALA A 98 13.55 -4.31 -1.33
N ALA A 99 12.55 -5.01 -0.80
CA ALA A 99 12.68 -5.94 0.32
C ALA A 99 13.66 -7.09 0.06
N MET A 100 13.98 -7.41 -1.19
CA MET A 100 15.02 -8.39 -1.54
C MET A 100 16.39 -8.04 -0.93
N ASN A 101 16.66 -6.75 -0.70
CA ASN A 101 17.90 -6.28 -0.08
C ASN A 101 17.93 -6.51 1.45
N ALA A 102 16.80 -6.88 2.05
CA ALA A 102 16.73 -7.23 3.48
C ALA A 102 17.27 -8.64 3.78
N LEU A 103 17.39 -9.50 2.76
CA LEU A 103 17.99 -10.82 2.93
C LEU A 103 19.48 -10.70 3.29
N ASN A 104 19.89 -11.37 4.36
CA ASN A 104 21.29 -11.38 4.78
C ASN A 104 22.13 -12.21 3.77
N PRO A 105 23.06 -11.59 3.01
CA PRO A 105 23.76 -12.26 1.92
C PRO A 105 24.73 -13.37 2.37
N VAL A 106 25.13 -13.37 3.66
CA VAL A 106 26.08 -14.32 4.22
C VAL A 106 25.42 -15.41 5.07
N LYS A 107 24.07 -15.42 5.15
CA LYS A 107 23.29 -16.47 5.81
C LYS A 107 22.46 -17.27 4.79
N ARG A 108 22.31 -18.57 5.01
CA ARG A 108 21.38 -19.38 4.22
C ARG A 108 19.94 -18.97 4.49
N ILE A 109 19.06 -19.24 3.54
CA ILE A 109 17.63 -18.89 3.67
C ILE A 109 17.02 -19.61 4.89
N GLY A 110 17.34 -20.87 5.13
CA GLY A 110 16.84 -21.63 6.27
C GLY A 110 17.21 -20.97 7.61
N ASP A 111 18.46 -20.55 7.77
CA ASP A 111 18.94 -19.88 8.99
C ASP A 111 18.20 -18.57 9.24
N GLN A 112 17.78 -17.86 8.16
CA GLN A 112 17.03 -16.61 8.28
C GLN A 112 15.59 -16.85 8.73
N PHE A 113 14.96 -17.98 8.37
CA PHE A 113 13.69 -18.39 8.95
C PHE A 113 13.82 -18.73 10.44
N GLU A 114 14.90 -19.43 10.84
CA GLU A 114 15.16 -19.72 12.25
C GLU A 114 15.35 -18.43 13.07
N ASP A 115 16.07 -17.42 12.55
CA ASP A 115 16.19 -16.12 13.18
C ASP A 115 14.83 -15.49 13.52
N ILE A 116 13.82 -15.64 12.61
CA ILE A 116 12.47 -15.13 12.86
C ILE A 116 11.83 -15.85 14.03
N PHE A 117 11.91 -17.19 14.10
CA PHE A 117 11.33 -17.97 15.19
C PHE A 117 11.99 -17.63 16.52
N ILE A 118 13.32 -17.58 16.56
CA ILE A 118 14.10 -17.20 17.77
C ILE A 118 13.68 -15.80 18.24
N ALA A 119 13.55 -14.84 17.33
CA ALA A 119 13.19 -13.46 17.67
C ALA A 119 11.77 -13.34 18.29
N HIS A 120 10.90 -14.30 18.02
CA HIS A 120 9.52 -14.35 18.53
C HIS A 120 9.29 -15.44 19.57
N GLY A 121 10.33 -16.17 20.00
CA GLY A 121 10.24 -17.20 21.03
C GLY A 121 9.45 -18.43 20.61
N VAL A 122 9.40 -18.74 19.31
CA VAL A 122 8.78 -19.95 18.76
C VAL A 122 9.83 -21.05 18.68
N ASP A 123 9.45 -22.27 19.07
CA ASP A 123 10.33 -23.44 18.95
C ASP A 123 10.61 -23.73 17.47
N THR A 124 11.90 -23.88 17.13
CA THR A 124 12.32 -24.13 15.74
C THR A 124 11.83 -25.48 15.20
N SER A 125 11.57 -26.45 16.09
CA SER A 125 10.97 -27.73 15.71
C SER A 125 9.54 -27.60 15.17
N GLU A 126 8.74 -26.69 15.75
CA GLU A 126 7.42 -26.33 15.26
C GLU A 126 7.48 -25.44 13.99
N GLY A 127 8.58 -24.69 13.85
CA GLY A 127 8.82 -23.79 12.73
C GLY A 127 8.96 -24.50 11.40
N SER A 128 9.53 -25.70 11.37
CA SER A 128 9.82 -26.44 10.13
C SER A 128 8.58 -26.68 9.29
N SER A 129 7.48 -27.11 9.88
CA SER A 129 6.20 -27.34 9.17
C SER A 129 5.60 -26.02 8.62
N LYS A 130 5.73 -24.91 9.36
CA LYS A 130 5.26 -23.59 8.92
C LYS A 130 6.08 -23.09 7.72
N VAL A 131 7.42 -23.32 7.73
CA VAL A 131 8.28 -22.95 6.61
C VAL A 131 7.89 -23.73 5.35
N GLU A 132 7.68 -25.04 5.44
CA GLU A 132 7.25 -25.86 4.29
C GLU A 132 5.91 -25.38 3.73
N GLU A 133 4.97 -25.05 4.60
CA GLU A 133 3.67 -24.52 4.19
C GLU A 133 3.81 -23.19 3.43
N VAL A 134 4.55 -22.21 3.96
CA VAL A 134 4.68 -20.91 3.29
C VAL A 134 5.49 -21.00 2.00
N LEU A 135 6.52 -21.85 1.93
CA LEU A 135 7.25 -22.09 0.69
C LEU A 135 6.33 -22.67 -0.40
N THR A 136 5.46 -23.61 -0.03
CA THR A 136 4.45 -24.14 -0.95
C THR A 136 3.49 -23.06 -1.43
N LEU A 137 3.03 -22.17 -0.54
CA LEU A 137 2.16 -21.06 -0.89
C LEU A 137 2.78 -20.10 -1.91
N VAL A 138 4.09 -19.84 -1.79
CA VAL A 138 4.81 -18.95 -2.72
C VAL A 138 5.47 -19.72 -3.89
N ARG A 139 5.12 -21.01 -4.11
CA ARG A 139 5.63 -21.86 -5.19
C ARG A 139 7.15 -22.01 -5.20
N LEU A 140 7.77 -22.12 -4.03
CA LEU A 140 9.19 -22.44 -3.89
C LEU A 140 9.40 -23.88 -3.41
N ASN A 141 10.46 -24.52 -3.94
CA ASN A 141 10.92 -25.81 -3.44
C ASN A 141 11.71 -25.65 -2.14
N LYS A 142 11.60 -26.64 -1.21
CA LYS A 142 12.36 -26.62 0.05
C LYS A 142 13.89 -26.56 -0.14
N ASN A 143 14.42 -26.95 -1.30
CA ASN A 143 15.85 -26.84 -1.59
C ASN A 143 16.36 -25.38 -1.50
N VAL A 144 15.44 -24.38 -1.57
CA VAL A 144 15.81 -22.97 -1.39
C VAL A 144 16.41 -22.69 0.00
N LEU A 145 16.07 -23.51 1.02
CA LEU A 145 16.51 -23.31 2.40
C LEU A 145 18.04 -23.47 2.57
N ILE A 146 18.68 -24.30 1.77
CA ILE A 146 20.13 -24.51 1.83
C ILE A 146 20.91 -23.48 1.00
N ASN A 147 20.25 -22.69 0.18
CA ASN A 147 20.85 -21.69 -0.68
C ASN A 147 21.13 -20.38 0.09
N TYR A 148 22.11 -19.62 -0.42
CA TYR A 148 22.34 -18.23 -0.06
C TYR A 148 21.52 -17.31 -0.97
N PRO A 149 21.21 -16.06 -0.54
CA PRO A 149 20.47 -15.13 -1.38
C PRO A 149 21.07 -14.89 -2.78
N HIS A 150 22.39 -14.87 -2.92
CA HIS A 150 23.04 -14.63 -4.20
C HIS A 150 22.89 -15.80 -5.21
N GLU A 151 22.48 -16.98 -4.75
CA GLU A 151 22.21 -18.15 -5.60
C GLU A 151 20.77 -18.17 -6.16
N LEU A 152 19.92 -17.21 -5.74
CA LEU A 152 18.53 -17.11 -6.13
C LEU A 152 18.30 -16.04 -7.20
N SER A 153 17.37 -16.31 -8.13
CA SER A 153 16.87 -15.26 -9.04
C SER A 153 16.12 -14.17 -8.29
N GLY A 154 15.89 -13.00 -8.91
CA GLY A 154 15.14 -11.90 -8.31
C GLY A 154 13.74 -12.32 -7.85
N GLY A 155 12.99 -13.02 -8.71
CA GLY A 155 11.66 -13.53 -8.36
C GLY A 155 11.69 -14.56 -7.23
N MET A 156 12.72 -15.42 -7.16
CA MET A 156 12.88 -16.36 -6.03
C MET A 156 13.18 -15.62 -4.72
N LYS A 157 14.06 -14.60 -4.73
CA LYS A 157 14.33 -13.77 -3.55
C LYS A 157 13.06 -13.11 -3.06
N GLN A 158 12.26 -12.53 -3.95
CA GLN A 158 11.01 -11.89 -3.59
C GLN A 158 10.01 -12.87 -2.99
N ARG A 159 9.86 -14.06 -3.56
CA ARG A 159 9.03 -15.12 -2.99
C ARG A 159 9.51 -15.58 -1.61
N VAL A 160 10.82 -15.64 -1.37
CA VAL A 160 11.39 -15.93 -0.05
C VAL A 160 11.00 -14.84 0.95
N VAL A 161 11.13 -13.56 0.59
CA VAL A 161 10.73 -12.44 1.45
C VAL A 161 9.24 -12.50 1.79
N ILE A 162 8.39 -12.79 0.80
CA ILE A 162 6.95 -12.97 1.03
C ILE A 162 6.71 -14.16 1.97
N ALA A 163 7.39 -15.29 1.78
CA ALA A 163 7.27 -16.44 2.67
C ALA A 163 7.69 -16.11 4.11
N MET A 164 8.80 -15.37 4.30
CA MET A 164 9.23 -14.89 5.61
C MET A 164 8.20 -13.98 6.29
N ALA A 165 7.56 -13.10 5.52
CA ALA A 165 6.51 -12.23 6.04
C ALA A 165 5.24 -12.99 6.46
N LEU A 166 4.99 -14.18 5.88
CA LEU A 166 3.80 -15.00 6.13
C LEU A 166 4.02 -16.10 7.16
N VAL A 167 5.27 -16.45 7.52
CA VAL A 167 5.59 -17.64 8.30
C VAL A 167 4.98 -17.67 9.72
N MET A 168 4.77 -16.48 10.29
CA MET A 168 4.09 -16.32 11.59
C MET A 168 2.57 -16.27 11.48
N SER A 169 2.01 -16.45 10.26
CA SER A 169 0.56 -16.40 9.98
C SER A 169 -0.10 -15.06 10.41
N PRO A 170 0.40 -13.91 9.94
CA PRO A 170 -0.15 -12.61 10.32
C PRO A 170 -1.59 -12.45 9.85
N LYS A 171 -2.35 -11.54 10.49
CA LYS A 171 -3.71 -11.16 10.08
C LYS A 171 -3.71 -10.03 9.06
N LEU A 172 -2.69 -9.18 9.11
CA LEU A 172 -2.51 -8.04 8.20
C LEU A 172 -1.11 -8.07 7.61
N VAL A 173 -1.01 -7.95 6.28
CA VAL A 173 0.27 -7.80 5.56
C VAL A 173 0.23 -6.49 4.79
N ILE A 174 1.21 -5.63 5.04
CA ILE A 174 1.40 -4.38 4.32
C ILE A 174 2.54 -4.58 3.33
N LEU A 175 2.28 -4.31 2.04
CA LEU A 175 3.22 -4.52 0.94
C LEU A 175 3.44 -3.19 0.21
N ASP A 176 4.65 -2.66 0.32
CA ASP A 176 5.05 -1.41 -0.33
C ASP A 176 5.87 -1.73 -1.58
N GLU A 177 5.22 -1.68 -2.73
CA GLU A 177 5.81 -2.02 -4.04
C GLU A 177 6.60 -3.34 -4.02
N PRO A 178 5.97 -4.47 -3.66
CA PRO A 178 6.67 -5.73 -3.41
C PRO A 178 7.35 -6.34 -4.64
N THR A 179 7.09 -5.84 -5.83
CA THR A 179 7.57 -6.41 -7.10
C THR A 179 8.52 -5.48 -7.85
N THR A 180 8.88 -4.35 -7.25
CA THR A 180 9.82 -3.39 -7.87
C THR A 180 11.16 -4.04 -8.23
N GLY A 181 11.61 -3.84 -9.47
CA GLY A 181 12.87 -4.38 -9.99
C GLY A 181 12.78 -5.78 -10.55
N LEU A 182 11.58 -6.33 -10.69
CA LEU A 182 11.31 -7.59 -11.39
C LEU A 182 10.84 -7.32 -12.83
N ASP A 183 10.93 -8.33 -13.69
CA ASP A 183 10.30 -8.25 -14.99
C ASP A 183 8.78 -8.39 -14.89
N VAL A 184 8.07 -7.84 -15.88
CA VAL A 184 6.61 -7.69 -15.88
C VAL A 184 5.86 -9.02 -15.69
N LEU A 185 6.37 -10.11 -16.26
CA LEU A 185 5.71 -11.42 -16.14
C LEU A 185 5.85 -11.98 -14.72
N VAL A 186 7.04 -11.89 -14.14
CA VAL A 186 7.30 -12.34 -12.76
C VAL A 186 6.55 -11.47 -11.76
N GLU A 187 6.47 -10.15 -11.99
CA GLU A 187 5.66 -9.25 -11.20
C GLU A 187 4.20 -9.67 -11.18
N HIS A 188 3.60 -9.86 -12.35
CA HIS A 188 2.20 -10.30 -12.48
C HIS A 188 1.96 -11.63 -11.76
N ASP A 189 2.84 -12.62 -11.97
CA ASP A 189 2.70 -13.92 -11.33
C ASP A 189 2.75 -13.85 -9.80
N ILE A 190 3.64 -13.03 -9.23
CA ILE A 190 3.73 -12.83 -7.78
C ILE A 190 2.47 -12.16 -7.22
N LEU A 191 1.95 -11.15 -7.91
CA LEU A 191 0.75 -10.44 -7.45
C LEU A 191 -0.52 -11.30 -7.54
N VAL A 192 -0.63 -12.14 -8.59
CA VAL A 192 -1.69 -13.15 -8.68
C VAL A 192 -1.56 -14.21 -7.57
N ASP A 193 -0.33 -14.64 -7.26
CA ASP A 193 -0.09 -15.57 -6.15
C ASP A 193 -0.49 -14.95 -4.80
N LEU A 194 -0.19 -13.67 -4.56
CA LEU A 194 -0.63 -12.95 -3.36
C LEU A 194 -2.16 -12.94 -3.21
N LYS A 195 -2.90 -12.71 -4.32
CA LYS A 195 -4.37 -12.80 -4.32
C LYS A 195 -4.87 -14.19 -3.93
N ASN A 196 -4.23 -15.24 -4.46
CA ASN A 196 -4.58 -16.63 -4.14
C ASN A 196 -4.26 -16.97 -2.67
N ILE A 197 -3.12 -16.51 -2.15
CA ILE A 197 -2.73 -16.66 -0.74
C ILE A 197 -3.72 -15.94 0.16
N GLN A 198 -4.08 -14.70 -0.18
CA GLN A 198 -5.04 -13.90 0.57
C GLN A 198 -6.38 -14.63 0.71
N ARG A 199 -6.92 -15.15 -0.38
CA ARG A 199 -8.19 -15.91 -0.38
C ARG A 199 -8.10 -17.20 0.43
N LYS A 200 -7.01 -17.96 0.26
CA LYS A 200 -6.82 -19.24 0.96
C LYS A 200 -6.65 -19.07 2.46
N LYS A 201 -5.95 -18.02 2.89
CA LYS A 201 -5.64 -17.75 4.30
C LYS A 201 -6.58 -16.74 4.96
N GLN A 202 -7.52 -16.15 4.21
CA GLN A 202 -8.40 -15.08 4.67
C GLN A 202 -7.61 -13.91 5.28
N LEU A 203 -6.46 -13.60 4.68
CA LEU A 203 -5.59 -12.50 5.10
C LEU A 203 -6.19 -11.14 4.74
N THR A 204 -5.82 -10.11 5.47
CA THR A 204 -5.98 -8.73 5.00
C THR A 204 -4.66 -8.26 4.41
N MET A 205 -4.69 -7.61 3.27
CA MET A 205 -3.50 -7.05 2.64
C MET A 205 -3.72 -5.57 2.32
N VAL A 206 -2.74 -4.73 2.63
CA VAL A 206 -2.61 -3.38 2.08
C VAL A 206 -1.51 -3.43 1.05
N LEU A 207 -1.82 -3.12 -0.20
CA LEU A 207 -0.88 -3.24 -1.32
C LEU A 207 -0.67 -1.91 -2.02
N ILE A 208 0.58 -1.48 -2.10
CA ILE A 208 1.01 -0.41 -3.00
C ILE A 208 1.64 -1.03 -4.23
N THR A 209 1.21 -0.59 -5.41
CA THR A 209 1.91 -0.84 -6.68
C THR A 209 1.76 0.37 -7.59
N HIS A 210 2.70 0.56 -8.50
CA HIS A 210 2.63 1.56 -9.55
C HIS A 210 1.85 1.08 -10.78
N ASP A 211 1.60 -0.23 -10.91
CA ASP A 211 0.77 -0.78 -11.99
C ASP A 211 -0.71 -0.78 -11.60
N LEU A 212 -1.42 0.22 -12.12
CA LEU A 212 -2.86 0.35 -11.89
C LEU A 212 -3.66 -0.82 -12.48
N SER A 213 -3.23 -1.40 -13.60
CA SER A 213 -3.95 -2.51 -14.23
C SER A 213 -4.00 -3.70 -13.29
N ILE A 214 -2.86 -4.07 -12.74
CA ILE A 214 -2.74 -5.16 -11.78
C ILE A 214 -3.45 -4.80 -10.47
N LEU A 215 -3.30 -3.56 -9.99
CA LEU A 215 -3.98 -3.14 -8.77
C LEU A 215 -5.49 -3.34 -8.86
N TYR A 216 -6.09 -2.88 -9.96
CA TYR A 216 -7.52 -3.07 -10.20
C TYR A 216 -7.91 -4.54 -10.46
N GLU A 217 -7.00 -5.38 -10.93
CA GLU A 217 -7.26 -6.82 -11.11
C GLU A 217 -7.35 -7.56 -9.78
N ILE A 218 -6.45 -7.27 -8.83
CA ILE A 218 -6.29 -8.08 -7.63
C ILE A 218 -6.98 -7.51 -6.39
N SER A 219 -7.17 -6.18 -6.29
CA SER A 219 -7.75 -5.53 -5.12
C SER A 219 -9.26 -5.70 -5.03
N ASP A 220 -9.80 -5.64 -3.83
CA ASP A 220 -11.24 -5.60 -3.55
C ASP A 220 -11.70 -4.15 -3.36
N GLN A 221 -10.87 -3.33 -2.71
CA GLN A 221 -11.05 -1.89 -2.55
C GLN A 221 -9.79 -1.16 -2.98
N VAL A 222 -9.92 0.07 -3.47
CA VAL A 222 -8.82 0.89 -3.96
C VAL A 222 -8.91 2.29 -3.38
N ALA A 223 -7.76 2.88 -3.02
CA ALA A 223 -7.61 4.29 -2.69
C ALA A 223 -6.64 4.95 -3.66
N MET A 224 -7.02 6.14 -4.16
CA MET A 224 -6.18 6.98 -5.01
C MET A 224 -5.58 8.10 -4.18
N MET A 225 -4.26 8.19 -4.18
CA MET A 225 -3.51 9.16 -3.38
C MET A 225 -2.81 10.18 -4.28
N TYR A 226 -3.00 11.46 -3.99
CA TYR A 226 -2.37 12.58 -4.68
C TYR A 226 -1.93 13.65 -3.68
N ALA A 227 -0.68 14.10 -3.79
CA ALA A 227 -0.13 15.16 -2.95
C ALA A 227 -0.50 15.00 -1.46
N GLY A 228 -0.25 13.81 -0.86
CA GLY A 228 -0.45 13.56 0.57
C GLY A 228 -1.90 13.32 1.02
N GLU A 229 -2.86 13.31 0.10
CA GLU A 229 -4.28 13.15 0.40
C GLU A 229 -4.91 11.98 -0.35
N ILE A 230 -5.98 11.41 0.22
CA ILE A 230 -6.86 10.51 -0.50
C ILE A 230 -7.84 11.34 -1.34
N THR A 231 -7.73 11.23 -2.65
CA THR A 231 -8.63 11.92 -3.60
C THR A 231 -9.92 11.12 -3.84
N GLU A 232 -9.83 9.81 -3.80
CA GLU A 232 -10.95 8.91 -4.02
C GLU A 232 -10.64 7.54 -3.42
N HIS A 233 -11.60 6.87 -2.79
CA HIS A 233 -11.47 5.47 -2.38
C HIS A 233 -12.82 4.76 -2.31
N GLY A 234 -12.79 3.45 -2.48
CA GLY A 234 -14.02 2.64 -2.43
C GLY A 234 -13.86 1.26 -3.03
N ASP A 235 -14.99 0.62 -3.27
CA ASP A 235 -15.03 -0.68 -3.92
C ASP A 235 -14.45 -0.59 -5.33
N ARG A 236 -13.58 -1.52 -5.69
CA ARG A 236 -12.86 -1.55 -6.97
C ARG A 236 -13.76 -1.32 -8.17
N GLU A 237 -14.91 -1.99 -8.22
CA GLU A 237 -15.84 -1.90 -9.35
C GLU A 237 -16.41 -0.49 -9.52
N LEU A 238 -16.71 0.19 -8.41
CA LEU A 238 -17.17 1.58 -8.41
C LEU A 238 -16.06 2.53 -8.86
N MET A 239 -14.87 2.37 -8.30
CA MET A 239 -13.69 3.15 -8.66
C MET A 239 -13.32 3.05 -10.13
N LEU A 240 -13.52 1.87 -10.74
CA LEU A 240 -13.19 1.58 -12.13
C LEU A 240 -14.25 2.10 -13.11
N ASN A 241 -15.53 1.91 -12.78
CA ASN A 241 -16.64 2.18 -13.70
C ASN A 241 -17.28 3.56 -13.49
N GLU A 242 -17.23 4.06 -12.26
CA GLU A 242 -17.86 5.33 -11.88
C GLU A 242 -16.88 6.26 -11.13
N PRO A 243 -15.68 6.56 -11.67
CA PRO A 243 -14.72 7.40 -10.96
C PRO A 243 -15.35 8.77 -10.64
N CYS A 244 -15.20 9.24 -9.40
CA CYS A 244 -15.79 10.49 -8.92
C CYS A 244 -14.78 11.65 -8.93
N HIS A 245 -13.48 11.36 -8.93
CA HIS A 245 -12.43 12.37 -8.97
C HIS A 245 -11.74 12.40 -10.35
N PRO A 246 -11.53 13.58 -10.97
CA PRO A 246 -10.85 13.70 -12.25
C PRO A 246 -9.46 13.04 -12.32
N TYR A 247 -8.70 13.04 -11.24
CA TYR A 247 -7.41 12.37 -11.17
C TYR A 247 -7.50 10.86 -11.44
N ASN A 248 -8.42 10.16 -10.74
CA ASN A 248 -8.66 8.74 -10.96
C ASN A 248 -9.14 8.48 -12.41
N TYR A 249 -10.10 9.27 -12.87
CA TYR A 249 -10.60 9.16 -14.24
C TYR A 249 -9.48 9.29 -15.29
N LEU A 250 -8.60 10.28 -15.14
CA LEU A 250 -7.50 10.51 -16.08
C LEU A 250 -6.45 9.40 -16.02
N LEU A 251 -6.14 8.89 -14.83
CA LEU A 251 -5.25 7.73 -14.67
C LEU A 251 -5.82 6.49 -15.34
N LEU A 252 -7.09 6.19 -15.13
CA LEU A 252 -7.78 5.06 -15.78
C LEU A 252 -7.81 5.19 -17.31
N LYS A 253 -7.92 6.41 -17.82
CA LYS A 253 -7.83 6.69 -19.26
C LYS A 253 -6.41 6.55 -19.81
N SER A 254 -5.39 6.65 -18.99
CA SER A 254 -3.99 6.48 -19.39
C SER A 254 -3.55 5.01 -19.47
N ILE A 255 -4.33 4.07 -18.91
CA ILE A 255 -4.04 2.63 -18.96
C ILE A 255 -4.25 2.12 -20.38
N PRO A 256 -3.24 1.48 -21.02
CA PRO A 256 -3.37 0.89 -22.33
C PRO A 256 -4.42 -0.25 -22.31
N ARG A 257 -5.47 -0.14 -23.13
CA ARG A 257 -6.45 -1.23 -23.29
C ARG A 257 -6.15 -2.01 -24.57
N ILE A 258 -5.99 -3.32 -24.47
CA ILE A 258 -5.79 -4.20 -25.64
C ILE A 258 -7.03 -4.10 -26.54
N GLY A 259 -6.82 -3.81 -27.85
CA GLY A 259 -7.89 -3.75 -28.85
C GLY A 259 -8.50 -2.37 -29.11
N VAL A 260 -8.14 -1.33 -28.38
CA VAL A 260 -8.61 0.04 -28.64
C VAL A 260 -7.61 0.74 -29.57
N LYS A 261 -8.01 0.94 -30.84
CA LYS A 261 -7.17 1.55 -31.91
C LYS A 261 -6.94 3.07 -31.76
N LYS A 262 -7.69 3.76 -30.93
CA LYS A 262 -7.52 5.19 -30.67
C LYS A 262 -7.41 5.42 -29.17
N TYR A 263 -6.26 5.81 -28.78
CA TYR A 263 -6.00 6.45 -27.50
C TYR A 263 -6.54 7.89 -27.61
N ASP A 264 -7.74 8.12 -27.13
CA ASP A 264 -8.23 9.49 -26.88
C ASP A 264 -7.53 10.03 -25.63
N GLY A 265 -6.20 9.90 -25.65
CA GLY A 265 -5.34 10.10 -24.48
C GLY A 265 -5.37 11.54 -24.01
N ILE A 266 -6.31 11.86 -23.14
CA ILE A 266 -6.14 12.97 -22.22
C ILE A 266 -5.00 12.58 -21.30
N LYS A 267 -3.78 12.99 -21.66
CA LYS A 267 -2.60 12.78 -20.82
C LYS A 267 -2.73 13.68 -19.60
N LEU A 268 -2.47 13.14 -18.44
CA LEU A 268 -2.19 13.93 -17.24
C LEU A 268 -1.06 14.92 -17.57
N LYS A 269 -1.39 16.21 -17.59
CA LYS A 269 -0.42 17.28 -17.88
C LYS A 269 0.33 17.69 -16.61
N GLY A 270 1.54 18.16 -16.77
CA GLY A 270 2.36 18.71 -15.69
C GLY A 270 3.05 17.63 -14.84
N MET A 271 3.89 18.09 -13.92
CA MET A 271 4.59 17.24 -12.94
C MET A 271 3.69 17.04 -11.71
N PRO A 272 3.81 15.90 -10.99
CA PRO A 272 3.18 15.74 -9.69
C PRO A 272 3.59 16.88 -8.76
N THR A 273 2.62 17.43 -8.02
CA THR A 273 2.90 18.45 -7.01
C THR A 273 3.06 17.77 -5.65
N ASN A 274 3.98 18.29 -4.84
CA ASN A 274 4.00 17.98 -3.41
C ASN A 274 2.81 18.64 -2.72
N PHE A 275 2.42 18.11 -1.57
CA PHE A 275 1.43 18.75 -0.73
C PHE A 275 1.90 20.16 -0.33
N ASP A 276 1.04 21.15 -0.55
CA ASP A 276 1.26 22.52 -0.09
C ASP A 276 0.19 22.90 0.95
N PRO A 277 0.55 22.94 2.25
CA PRO A 277 -0.39 23.28 3.31
C PRO A 277 -0.88 24.75 3.24
N SER A 278 -0.19 25.60 2.50
CA SER A 278 -0.59 27.01 2.30
C SER A 278 -1.59 27.18 1.15
N TYR A 279 -1.73 26.18 0.28
CA TYR A 279 -2.65 26.27 -0.84
C TYR A 279 -4.10 26.03 -0.38
N PRO A 280 -5.00 27.00 -0.52
CA PRO A 280 -6.34 26.93 0.05
C PRO A 280 -7.31 26.08 -0.75
N GLY A 281 -6.95 25.65 -1.96
CA GLY A 281 -7.80 24.95 -2.90
C GLY A 281 -7.52 23.45 -2.99
N CYS A 282 -8.11 22.81 -3.98
CA CYS A 282 -7.87 21.42 -4.32
C CYS A 282 -6.41 21.22 -4.79
N GLN A 283 -5.66 20.34 -4.16
CA GLN A 283 -4.24 20.06 -4.51
C GLN A 283 -4.06 19.63 -5.98
N PHE A 284 -5.10 19.06 -6.60
CA PHE A 284 -5.08 18.64 -8.00
C PHE A 284 -5.51 19.75 -8.97
N SER A 285 -5.98 20.90 -8.53
CA SER A 285 -6.59 21.98 -9.36
C SER A 285 -5.69 22.40 -10.53
N THR A 286 -4.38 22.59 -10.30
CA THR A 286 -3.41 23.05 -11.31
C THR A 286 -3.23 22.09 -12.49
N ARG A 287 -3.64 20.84 -12.34
CA ARG A 287 -3.55 19.77 -13.36
C ARG A 287 -4.90 19.27 -13.83
N CYS A 288 -5.99 19.73 -13.18
CA CYS A 288 -7.34 19.29 -13.45
C CYS A 288 -7.91 20.01 -14.71
N PRO A 289 -8.25 19.27 -15.77
CA PRO A 289 -8.84 19.89 -16.97
C PRO A 289 -10.27 20.41 -16.76
N TYR A 290 -10.89 20.04 -15.64
CA TYR A 290 -12.26 20.40 -15.25
C TYR A 290 -12.29 21.44 -14.13
N MET A 291 -11.17 22.10 -13.84
CA MET A 291 -11.00 23.07 -12.78
C MET A 291 -11.89 24.29 -13.01
N THR A 292 -12.42 24.85 -11.91
CA THR A 292 -13.10 26.15 -11.86
C THR A 292 -12.43 27.03 -10.80
N GLY A 293 -12.73 28.34 -10.77
CA GLY A 293 -12.15 29.25 -9.79
C GLY A 293 -12.41 28.83 -8.33
N GLU A 294 -13.49 28.13 -8.05
CA GLU A 294 -13.77 27.58 -6.72
C GLU A 294 -12.72 26.55 -6.27
N CYS A 295 -12.23 25.72 -7.22
CA CYS A 295 -11.22 24.72 -6.94
C CYS A 295 -9.85 25.32 -6.52
N GLU A 296 -9.61 26.60 -6.78
CA GLU A 296 -8.38 27.31 -6.39
C GLU A 296 -8.49 27.90 -4.98
N THR A 297 -9.72 28.14 -4.50
CA THR A 297 -9.99 28.88 -3.26
C THR A 297 -10.62 28.05 -2.16
N SER A 298 -11.14 26.86 -2.51
CA SER A 298 -11.83 25.97 -1.56
C SER A 298 -11.27 24.56 -1.64
N HIS A 299 -10.82 24.06 -0.48
CA HIS A 299 -10.37 22.68 -0.36
C HIS A 299 -11.57 21.74 -0.21
N PRO A 300 -11.73 20.70 -1.07
CA PRO A 300 -12.87 19.79 -0.97
C PRO A 300 -12.70 18.82 0.21
N ASP A 301 -13.79 18.57 0.92
CA ASP A 301 -13.84 17.48 1.90
C ASP A 301 -13.93 16.11 1.24
N LEU A 302 -13.49 15.06 1.94
CA LEU A 302 -13.70 13.68 1.54
C LEU A 302 -15.14 13.28 1.91
N VAL A 303 -16.01 13.16 0.90
CA VAL A 303 -17.43 12.86 1.09
C VAL A 303 -17.81 11.48 0.60
N LYS A 304 -18.78 10.84 1.24
CA LYS A 304 -19.29 9.54 0.85
C LYS A 304 -20.38 9.69 -0.20
N LEU A 305 -20.28 8.91 -1.28
CA LEU A 305 -21.38 8.78 -2.25
C LEU A 305 -22.53 8.01 -1.61
N GLU A 306 -23.73 8.59 -1.66
CA GLU A 306 -24.91 8.05 -1.00
C GLU A 306 -25.21 6.61 -1.48
N GLY A 307 -25.46 5.71 -0.52
CA GLY A 307 -25.78 4.31 -0.78
C GLY A 307 -24.64 3.44 -1.31
N LYS A 308 -23.43 3.97 -1.49
CA LYS A 308 -22.28 3.24 -2.04
C LYS A 308 -21.08 3.28 -1.07
N ASN A 309 -20.25 2.24 -1.13
CA ASN A 309 -18.94 2.26 -0.47
C ASN A 309 -17.93 2.95 -1.41
N HIS A 310 -18.10 4.27 -1.55
CA HIS A 310 -17.33 5.10 -2.45
C HIS A 310 -17.22 6.50 -1.87
N TYR A 311 -16.00 6.99 -1.72
CA TYR A 311 -15.67 8.30 -1.14
C TYR A 311 -14.82 9.07 -2.14
N TYR A 312 -15.05 10.38 -2.23
CA TYR A 312 -14.33 11.24 -3.17
C TYR A 312 -14.14 12.65 -2.61
N ARG A 313 -13.12 13.33 -3.10
CA ARG A 313 -12.71 14.69 -2.72
C ARG A 313 -12.74 15.58 -3.97
N CYS A 314 -13.93 16.01 -4.39
CA CYS A 314 -14.09 16.82 -5.60
C CYS A 314 -15.30 17.77 -5.47
N LEU A 315 -15.09 19.10 -5.59
CA LEU A 315 -16.15 20.10 -5.59
C LEU A 315 -17.03 20.04 -6.84
N ARG A 316 -16.50 19.50 -7.94
CA ARG A 316 -17.14 19.48 -9.26
C ARG A 316 -17.86 18.19 -9.59
N TYR A 317 -17.92 17.23 -8.69
CA TYR A 317 -18.68 15.98 -8.94
C TYR A 317 -20.17 16.23 -8.63
N PRO A 318 -21.11 15.78 -9.51
CA PRO A 318 -20.90 15.04 -10.75
C PRO A 318 -20.70 15.90 -12.03
N GLU A 319 -20.79 17.23 -11.97
CA GLU A 319 -20.89 18.13 -13.14
C GLU A 319 -19.69 18.04 -14.09
N TRP A 320 -18.49 17.66 -13.62
CA TRP A 320 -17.33 17.51 -14.51
C TRP A 320 -17.44 16.33 -15.50
N LYS A 321 -18.46 15.46 -15.33
CA LYS A 321 -18.73 14.34 -16.21
C LYS A 321 -19.66 14.70 -17.38
N GLU A 322 -20.40 15.80 -17.24
CA GLU A 322 -21.29 16.36 -18.26
C GLU A 322 -20.50 17.18 -19.30
#